data_a2671f1b9dbefac8708f47bc23aafd3d
#
_entry.id   a2671f1b9dbefac8708f47bc23aafd3d
#
_cell.length_a   1.000
_cell.length_b   1.000
_cell.length_c   1.000
_cell.angle_alpha   90.00
_cell.angle_beta   90.00
_cell.angle_gamma   90.00
#
_symmetry.space_group_name_H-M   'P 1'
#
loop_
_entity.id
_entity.type
_entity.pdbx_description
1 polymer ?
#
loop_
_entity_poly.entity_id
_entity_poly.type
_entity_poly.pdbx_seq_one_letter_code
_entity_poly.pdbx_strand_id
1 'polypeptide(L)'
;MINREEKRDAIFFTKQLVRLDSSNPGNYEKEIKDYIESILPKEGVVISTSEVLPNRYNLMAEIEGEIKTPAMIFICHMDTVMLGEDWTKDPLGAEELDGKIYGRGACDMKSGLACAISAFCEIAREVKEGKRLKHSLKLICSADEEDFMRGVEKAIADGWVQKEDWIMDTEPTNGQIQVAHKGRTWFEITIDGITAHASTPWKGADANAAMAEVIREIRLSIERLKPHEDLGISTVTFGQIQGGYRPYVVPDHCTVWVDMRLVPPTNTKMAEEIVKQAIYKAEQTIAGVKGHYKITGDRPYVEKDENSYLLHQLKQCADEVTGEDTKISFFPGYTDTAVIAGTLGNRNCMSYGPGNLELAHKPDEWVAIEDIVRCEKVLKKLARTMTGQQSE
;
A
#
# COMPACT_ATOMS: atom_id res chain seq x y z
N MET A 1 0.48 3.52 -47.05
CA MET A 1 -0.06 3.72 -45.67
C MET A 1 0.69 2.73 -44.81
N ILE A 2 1.71 3.19 -44.08
CA ILE A 2 2.50 2.36 -43.17
C ILE A 2 1.63 2.19 -41.92
N ASN A 3 1.18 0.96 -41.71
CA ASN A 3 0.51 0.54 -40.50
C ASN A 3 1.50 0.76 -39.34
N ARG A 4 1.43 1.88 -38.62
CA ARG A 4 2.07 2.01 -37.33
C ARG A 4 1.27 1.10 -36.40
N GLU A 5 1.77 -0.10 -36.13
CA GLU A 5 1.38 -0.80 -34.91
C GLU A 5 1.61 0.19 -33.79
N GLU A 6 0.55 0.64 -33.15
CA GLU A 6 0.65 1.50 -31.98
C GLU A 6 1.56 0.79 -30.97
N LYS A 7 2.66 1.43 -30.65
CA LYS A 7 3.63 0.89 -29.71
C LYS A 7 2.93 0.72 -28.35
N ARG A 8 2.65 -0.52 -27.98
CA ARG A 8 2.04 -0.87 -26.69
C ARG A 8 3.09 -0.80 -25.58
N ASP A 9 3.46 0.41 -25.19
CA ASP A 9 4.35 0.73 -24.08
C ASP A 9 3.58 1.13 -22.81
N ALA A 10 4.32 1.43 -21.74
CA ALA A 10 3.70 1.81 -20.47
C ALA A 10 2.84 3.09 -20.55
N ILE A 11 3.17 4.02 -21.46
CA ILE A 11 2.36 5.24 -21.68
C ILE A 11 0.99 4.85 -22.24
N PHE A 12 0.98 3.97 -23.25
CA PHE A 12 -0.25 3.44 -23.84
C PHE A 12 -1.10 2.74 -22.77
N PHE A 13 -0.51 1.80 -22.02
CA PHE A 13 -1.22 1.08 -20.97
C PHE A 13 -1.72 1.99 -19.87
N THR A 14 -0.94 2.98 -19.42
CA THR A 14 -1.38 3.97 -18.43
C THR A 14 -2.69 4.65 -18.85
N LYS A 15 -2.74 5.13 -20.11
CA LYS A 15 -3.94 5.79 -20.62
C LYS A 15 -5.15 4.85 -20.70
N GLN A 16 -4.94 3.58 -21.05
CA GLN A 16 -6.03 2.61 -21.08
C GLN A 16 -6.54 2.30 -19.66
N LEU A 17 -5.64 2.07 -18.71
CA LEU A 17 -6.00 1.74 -17.33
C LEU A 17 -6.69 2.90 -16.61
N VAL A 18 -6.23 4.15 -16.81
CA VAL A 18 -6.85 5.35 -16.20
C VAL A 18 -8.30 5.52 -16.66
N ARG A 19 -8.63 5.18 -17.92
CA ARG A 19 -10.00 5.27 -18.46
C ARG A 19 -10.99 4.26 -17.87
N LEU A 20 -10.50 3.24 -17.17
CA LEU A 20 -11.32 2.24 -16.51
C LEU A 20 -11.55 2.66 -15.06
N ASP A 21 -12.79 2.88 -14.69
CA ASP A 21 -13.15 3.20 -13.31
C ASP A 21 -13.04 1.96 -12.42
N SER A 22 -12.05 1.97 -11.53
CA SER A 22 -11.82 0.93 -10.52
C SER A 22 -11.89 1.48 -9.10
N SER A 23 -12.70 2.51 -8.88
CA SER A 23 -12.83 3.17 -7.57
C SER A 23 -13.35 2.21 -6.48
N ASN A 24 -12.76 2.30 -5.30
CA ASN A 24 -13.04 1.53 -4.11
C ASN A 24 -13.34 2.49 -2.91
N PRO A 25 -14.58 2.55 -2.39
CA PRO A 25 -15.78 1.92 -2.92
C PRO A 25 -16.24 2.55 -4.26
N GLY A 26 -16.83 1.74 -5.11
CA GLY A 26 -17.35 2.19 -6.41
C GLY A 26 -17.53 1.04 -7.40
N ASN A 27 -16.93 1.16 -8.59
CA ASN A 27 -17.02 0.15 -9.65
C ASN A 27 -16.09 -1.06 -9.41
N TYR A 28 -15.11 -0.92 -8.54
CA TYR A 28 -14.14 -1.95 -8.18
C TYR A 28 -13.30 -2.46 -9.36
N GLU A 29 -12.61 -3.57 -9.21
CA GLU A 29 -11.54 -4.01 -10.10
C GLU A 29 -11.99 -4.85 -11.30
N LYS A 30 -13.28 -5.17 -11.43
CA LYS A 30 -13.71 -6.16 -12.44
C LYS A 30 -13.31 -5.78 -13.86
N GLU A 31 -13.62 -4.56 -14.31
CA GLU A 31 -13.36 -4.13 -15.67
C GLU A 31 -11.86 -4.02 -15.97
N ILE A 32 -11.09 -3.44 -15.04
CA ILE A 32 -9.63 -3.32 -15.20
C ILE A 32 -8.96 -4.70 -15.19
N LYS A 33 -9.41 -5.63 -14.33
CA LYS A 33 -8.93 -7.02 -14.31
C LYS A 33 -9.20 -7.71 -15.66
N ASP A 34 -10.42 -7.61 -16.17
CA ASP A 34 -10.81 -8.23 -17.45
C ASP A 34 -9.99 -7.64 -18.63
N TYR A 35 -9.75 -6.33 -18.61
CA TYR A 35 -8.89 -5.68 -19.59
C TYR A 35 -7.45 -6.20 -19.51
N ILE A 36 -6.83 -6.23 -18.33
CA ILE A 36 -5.47 -6.74 -18.14
C ILE A 36 -5.37 -8.18 -18.64
N GLU A 37 -6.30 -9.04 -18.21
CA GLU A 37 -6.34 -10.44 -18.65
C GLU A 37 -6.42 -10.57 -20.18
N SER A 38 -7.14 -9.66 -20.86
CA SER A 38 -7.31 -9.69 -22.32
C SER A 38 -6.04 -9.32 -23.09
N ILE A 39 -5.17 -8.48 -22.50
CA ILE A 39 -3.97 -7.95 -23.17
C ILE A 39 -2.71 -8.77 -22.88
N LEU A 40 -2.73 -9.60 -21.82
CA LEU A 40 -1.59 -10.45 -21.46
C LEU A 40 -1.35 -11.54 -22.52
N PRO A 41 -0.08 -11.85 -22.85
CA PRO A 41 0.27 -12.97 -23.71
C PRO A 41 -0.30 -14.28 -23.17
N LYS A 42 -0.79 -15.13 -24.08
CA LYS A 42 -1.36 -16.44 -23.69
C LYS A 42 -0.36 -17.60 -23.87
N GLU A 43 0.60 -17.44 -24.78
CA GLU A 43 1.59 -18.47 -25.08
C GLU A 43 2.77 -18.36 -24.10
N GLY A 44 3.07 -19.43 -23.38
CA GLY A 44 4.14 -19.47 -22.38
C GLY A 44 3.84 -18.72 -21.09
N VAL A 45 2.58 -18.32 -20.87
CA VAL A 45 2.13 -17.61 -19.68
C VAL A 45 0.99 -18.36 -19.01
N VAL A 46 1.14 -18.65 -17.74
CA VAL A 46 0.06 -19.22 -16.91
C VAL A 46 -0.70 -18.07 -16.26
N ILE A 47 -2.02 -18.01 -16.49
CA ILE A 47 -2.89 -17.00 -15.88
C ILE A 47 -3.80 -17.67 -14.86
N SER A 48 -3.87 -17.10 -13.68
CA SER A 48 -4.71 -17.55 -12.55
C SER A 48 -5.48 -16.37 -11.97
N THR A 49 -6.69 -16.63 -11.49
CA THR A 49 -7.51 -15.65 -10.79
C THR A 49 -7.94 -16.21 -9.44
N SER A 50 -8.09 -15.35 -8.45
CA SER A 50 -8.54 -15.72 -7.10
C SER A 50 -9.55 -14.72 -6.57
N GLU A 51 -10.71 -15.20 -6.12
CA GLU A 51 -11.74 -14.34 -5.56
C GLU A 51 -11.34 -13.87 -4.16
N VAL A 52 -11.25 -12.54 -3.99
CA VAL A 52 -10.92 -11.86 -2.74
C VAL A 52 -12.19 -11.51 -1.97
N LEU A 53 -13.14 -10.94 -2.67
CA LEU A 53 -14.48 -10.55 -2.19
C LEU A 53 -15.49 -10.90 -3.28
N PRO A 54 -16.79 -10.93 -2.99
CA PRO A 54 -17.80 -11.21 -4.01
C PRO A 54 -17.62 -10.36 -5.26
N ASN A 55 -17.33 -11.01 -6.39
CA ASN A 55 -17.04 -10.38 -7.70
C ASN A 55 -15.79 -9.49 -7.77
N ARG A 56 -14.90 -9.56 -6.79
CA ARG A 56 -13.61 -8.87 -6.79
C ARG A 56 -12.48 -9.90 -6.78
N TYR A 57 -11.57 -9.82 -7.72
CA TYR A 57 -10.59 -10.87 -7.98
C TYR A 57 -9.18 -10.30 -8.10
N ASN A 58 -8.21 -11.01 -7.55
CA ASN A 58 -6.82 -10.90 -7.95
C ASN A 58 -6.60 -11.58 -9.31
N LEU A 59 -5.62 -11.10 -10.05
CA LEU A 59 -5.09 -11.73 -11.27
C LEU A 59 -3.60 -11.98 -11.09
N MET A 60 -3.12 -13.19 -11.42
CA MET A 60 -1.71 -13.51 -11.51
C MET A 60 -1.39 -14.02 -12.91
N ALA A 61 -0.30 -13.49 -13.48
CA ALA A 61 0.33 -14.05 -14.67
C ALA A 61 1.75 -14.51 -14.32
N GLU A 62 2.14 -15.69 -14.75
CA GLU A 62 3.45 -16.29 -14.47
C GLU A 62 4.11 -16.78 -15.77
N ILE A 63 5.38 -16.42 -15.94
CA ILE A 63 6.30 -17.04 -16.90
C ILE A 63 7.21 -17.96 -16.08
N GLU A 64 7.06 -19.27 -16.29
CA GLU A 64 7.82 -20.25 -15.52
C GLU A 64 9.31 -20.24 -15.91
N GLY A 65 10.18 -20.16 -14.91
CA GLY A 65 11.61 -20.38 -15.01
C GLY A 65 12.01 -21.79 -14.56
N GLU A 66 13.28 -22.13 -14.72
CA GLU A 66 13.85 -23.39 -14.21
C GLU A 66 13.74 -23.48 -12.67
N ILE A 67 13.84 -22.35 -11.98
CA ILE A 67 13.71 -22.19 -10.53
C ILE A 67 12.44 -21.42 -10.24
N LYS A 68 11.49 -22.06 -9.54
CA LYS A 68 10.20 -21.43 -9.21
C LYS A 68 10.28 -20.48 -8.03
N THR A 69 11.18 -20.71 -7.08
CA THR A 69 11.39 -19.91 -5.88
C THR A 69 12.89 -19.83 -5.56
N PRO A 70 13.49 -18.63 -5.41
CA PRO A 70 12.83 -17.34 -5.46
C PRO A 70 12.39 -16.94 -6.89
N ALA A 71 11.18 -16.40 -7.02
CA ALA A 71 10.67 -15.76 -8.24
C ALA A 71 10.85 -14.24 -8.15
N MET A 72 10.95 -13.56 -9.31
CA MET A 72 10.76 -12.11 -9.36
C MET A 72 9.27 -11.81 -9.49
N ILE A 73 8.72 -11.00 -8.59
CA ILE A 73 7.28 -10.68 -8.52
C ILE A 73 7.10 -9.17 -8.59
N PHE A 74 6.32 -8.71 -9.55
CA PHE A 74 5.69 -7.40 -9.54
C PHE A 74 4.29 -7.55 -8.95
N ILE A 75 3.99 -6.89 -7.84
CA ILE A 75 2.64 -6.82 -7.27
C ILE A 75 2.14 -5.39 -7.37
N CYS A 76 0.95 -5.19 -7.96
CA CYS A 76 0.42 -3.86 -8.24
C CYS A 76 -1.08 -3.89 -8.02
N HIS A 77 -1.62 -2.93 -7.28
CA HIS A 77 -3.06 -2.87 -7.08
C HIS A 77 -3.79 -2.30 -8.30
N MET A 78 -5.04 -2.74 -8.46
CA MET A 78 -5.91 -2.35 -9.57
C MET A 78 -6.93 -1.29 -9.17
N ASP A 79 -7.30 -1.25 -7.88
CA ASP A 79 -8.25 -0.28 -7.36
C ASP A 79 -7.64 1.12 -7.22
N THR A 80 -8.50 2.09 -7.04
CA THR A 80 -8.15 3.47 -6.70
C THR A 80 -9.13 3.96 -5.64
N VAL A 81 -8.78 5.01 -4.90
CA VAL A 81 -9.78 5.71 -4.09
C VAL A 81 -10.89 6.30 -4.98
N MET A 82 -12.00 6.70 -4.36
CA MET A 82 -13.11 7.37 -5.06
C MET A 82 -12.62 8.56 -5.88
N LEU A 83 -13.33 8.88 -6.96
CA LEU A 83 -13.00 10.01 -7.83
C LEU A 83 -12.95 11.33 -7.05
N GLY A 84 -13.90 11.54 -6.14
CA GLY A 84 -14.01 12.78 -5.40
C GLY A 84 -14.60 13.92 -6.22
N GLU A 85 -14.53 15.13 -5.67
CA GLU A 85 -15.06 16.37 -6.27
C GLU A 85 -13.91 17.31 -6.65
N ASP A 86 -14.22 18.48 -7.18
CA ASP A 86 -13.28 19.59 -7.49
C ASP A 86 -12.26 19.30 -8.61
N TRP A 87 -12.51 18.32 -9.48
CA TRP A 87 -11.69 18.09 -10.66
C TRP A 87 -11.87 19.19 -11.70
N THR A 88 -10.77 19.71 -12.26
CA THR A 88 -10.79 20.61 -13.42
C THR A 88 -10.68 19.85 -14.74
N LYS A 89 -10.27 18.60 -14.70
CA LYS A 89 -10.11 17.66 -15.81
C LYS A 89 -11.01 16.45 -15.60
N ASP A 90 -11.29 15.71 -16.69
CA ASP A 90 -12.01 14.44 -16.57
C ASP A 90 -11.15 13.42 -15.80
N PRO A 91 -11.60 12.95 -14.62
CA PRO A 91 -10.83 12.00 -13.80
C PRO A 91 -10.58 10.66 -14.49
N LEU A 92 -11.33 10.31 -15.53
CA LEU A 92 -11.17 9.09 -16.33
C LEU A 92 -10.74 9.39 -17.79
N GLY A 93 -10.45 10.66 -18.11
CA GLY A 93 -10.09 11.09 -19.46
C GLY A 93 -8.72 10.64 -19.94
N ALA A 94 -7.78 10.41 -19.02
CA ALA A 94 -6.37 10.16 -19.32
C ALA A 94 -5.79 11.24 -20.27
N GLU A 95 -6.15 12.51 -19.98
CA GLU A 95 -5.71 13.65 -20.77
C GLU A 95 -4.19 13.79 -20.70
N GLU A 96 -3.55 13.90 -21.88
CA GLU A 96 -2.13 14.24 -21.96
C GLU A 96 -1.97 15.73 -22.21
N LEU A 97 -1.34 16.41 -21.23
CA LEU A 97 -1.07 17.83 -21.31
C LEU A 97 0.28 18.14 -20.64
N ASP A 98 1.11 18.95 -21.29
CA ASP A 98 2.42 19.43 -20.80
C ASP A 98 3.33 18.30 -20.29
N GLY A 99 3.37 17.16 -20.98
CA GLY A 99 4.21 16.01 -20.61
C GLY A 99 3.69 15.21 -19.42
N LYS A 100 2.41 15.37 -19.08
CA LYS A 100 1.73 14.69 -17.97
C LYS A 100 0.49 13.96 -18.46
N ILE A 101 0.12 12.89 -17.76
CA ILE A 101 -1.15 12.19 -17.95
C ILE A 101 -1.98 12.44 -16.69
N TYR A 102 -3.16 13.03 -16.88
CA TYR A 102 -4.09 13.35 -15.80
C TYR A 102 -5.18 12.30 -15.67
N GLY A 103 -5.56 11.98 -14.43
CA GLY A 103 -6.68 11.12 -14.10
C GLY A 103 -6.51 10.39 -12.78
N ARG A 104 -7.61 9.87 -12.23
CA ARG A 104 -7.60 9.07 -11.00
C ARG A 104 -6.83 7.77 -11.24
N GLY A 105 -5.84 7.50 -10.35
CA GLY A 105 -4.95 6.36 -10.48
C GLY A 105 -3.77 6.61 -11.44
N ALA A 106 -3.70 7.77 -12.10
CA ALA A 106 -2.55 8.06 -12.96
C ALA A 106 -1.24 8.04 -12.17
N CYS A 107 -1.25 8.50 -10.94
CA CYS A 107 -0.13 8.43 -10.00
C CYS A 107 -0.20 7.15 -9.17
N ASP A 108 -1.34 6.87 -8.56
CA ASP A 108 -1.52 5.80 -7.57
C ASP A 108 -2.56 4.77 -8.02
N MET A 109 -2.14 3.56 -8.52
CA MET A 109 -0.79 3.28 -9.03
C MET A 109 -0.84 2.71 -10.47
N LYS A 110 -1.87 3.11 -11.28
CA LYS A 110 -2.09 2.55 -12.63
C LYS A 110 -0.93 2.78 -13.59
N SER A 111 -0.15 3.87 -13.44
CA SER A 111 1.05 4.07 -14.24
C SER A 111 2.18 3.10 -13.87
N GLY A 112 2.32 2.79 -12.59
CA GLY A 112 3.21 1.75 -12.10
C GLY A 112 2.80 0.38 -12.60
N LEU A 113 1.52 0.02 -12.46
CA LEU A 113 0.95 -1.20 -13.02
C LEU A 113 1.18 -1.31 -14.55
N ALA A 114 1.02 -0.21 -15.28
CA ALA A 114 1.31 -0.15 -16.72
C ALA A 114 2.78 -0.45 -17.03
N CYS A 115 3.72 0.06 -16.23
CA CYS A 115 5.15 -0.24 -16.35
C CYS A 115 5.43 -1.73 -16.10
N ALA A 116 4.81 -2.31 -15.07
CA ALA A 116 4.93 -3.74 -14.75
C ALA A 116 4.36 -4.64 -15.87
N ILE A 117 3.17 -4.31 -16.40
CA ILE A 117 2.57 -5.01 -17.55
C ILE A 117 3.51 -4.95 -18.76
N SER A 118 4.04 -3.77 -19.10
CA SER A 118 4.94 -3.60 -20.23
C SER A 118 6.22 -4.43 -20.07
N ALA A 119 6.81 -4.44 -18.87
CA ALA A 119 7.99 -5.24 -18.57
C ALA A 119 7.69 -6.74 -18.66
N PHE A 120 6.58 -7.20 -18.10
CA PHE A 120 6.15 -8.59 -18.16
C PHE A 120 5.91 -9.06 -19.60
N CYS A 121 5.16 -8.28 -20.38
CA CYS A 121 4.87 -8.59 -21.79
C CYS A 121 6.16 -8.65 -22.66
N GLU A 122 7.15 -7.81 -22.35
CA GLU A 122 8.43 -7.83 -23.06
C GLU A 122 9.21 -9.13 -22.77
N ILE A 123 9.29 -9.56 -21.52
CA ILE A 123 9.91 -10.84 -21.12
C ILE A 123 9.16 -12.03 -21.76
N ALA A 124 7.83 -12.02 -21.74
CA ALA A 124 7.02 -13.06 -22.37
C ALA A 124 7.29 -13.18 -23.88
N ARG A 125 7.45 -12.04 -24.58
CA ARG A 125 7.83 -12.03 -25.98
C ARG A 125 9.23 -12.64 -26.21
N GLU A 126 10.20 -12.27 -25.37
CA GLU A 126 11.57 -12.80 -25.45
C GLU A 126 11.60 -14.31 -25.21
N VAL A 127 10.77 -14.82 -24.31
CA VAL A 127 10.64 -16.28 -24.07
C VAL A 127 10.01 -16.97 -25.28
N LYS A 128 8.98 -16.36 -25.90
CA LYS A 128 8.41 -16.86 -27.15
C LYS A 128 9.42 -16.90 -28.29
N GLU A 129 10.38 -15.98 -28.30
CA GLU A 129 11.50 -15.94 -29.25
C GLU A 129 12.62 -16.94 -28.94
N GLY A 130 12.46 -17.77 -27.89
CA GLY A 130 13.35 -18.87 -27.53
C GLY A 130 14.26 -18.63 -26.33
N LYS A 131 14.21 -17.45 -25.67
CA LYS A 131 14.97 -17.22 -24.43
C LYS A 131 14.39 -18.06 -23.30
N ARG A 132 15.24 -18.45 -22.36
CA ARG A 132 14.85 -19.20 -21.16
C ARG A 132 15.05 -18.35 -19.91
N LEU A 133 14.18 -18.51 -18.95
CA LEU A 133 14.31 -17.89 -17.64
C LEU A 133 14.93 -18.88 -16.66
N LYS A 134 15.91 -18.42 -15.89
CA LYS A 134 16.43 -19.17 -14.74
C LYS A 134 15.43 -19.14 -13.59
N HIS A 135 14.91 -17.97 -13.24
CA HIS A 135 13.90 -17.79 -12.20
C HIS A 135 12.56 -17.38 -12.82
N SER A 136 11.45 -17.83 -12.23
CA SER A 136 10.11 -17.42 -12.64
C SER A 136 9.92 -15.90 -12.52
N LEU A 137 9.10 -15.34 -13.42
CA LEU A 137 8.61 -13.97 -13.36
C LEU A 137 7.10 -13.99 -13.14
N LYS A 138 6.62 -13.28 -12.13
CA LYS A 138 5.18 -13.14 -11.86
C LYS A 138 4.76 -11.68 -11.91
N LEU A 139 3.55 -11.45 -12.43
CA LEU A 139 2.81 -10.20 -12.30
C LEU A 139 1.54 -10.51 -11.50
N ILE A 140 1.38 -9.92 -10.34
CA ILE A 140 0.18 -10.03 -9.50
C ILE A 140 -0.53 -8.68 -9.53
N CYS A 141 -1.78 -8.68 -9.99
CA CYS A 141 -2.65 -7.52 -9.93
C CYS A 141 -3.61 -7.73 -8.76
N SER A 142 -3.41 -7.01 -7.67
CA SER A 142 -4.15 -7.13 -6.42
C SER A 142 -5.41 -6.27 -6.42
N ALA A 143 -6.39 -6.70 -5.64
CA ALA A 143 -7.63 -5.97 -5.37
C ALA A 143 -7.62 -5.45 -3.94
N ASP A 144 -8.36 -4.34 -3.68
CA ASP A 144 -8.65 -3.86 -2.33
C ASP A 144 -7.45 -3.34 -1.54
N GLU A 145 -6.43 -2.81 -2.22
CA GLU A 145 -5.27 -2.23 -1.55
C GLU A 145 -5.66 -0.97 -0.78
N GLU A 146 -6.41 -0.08 -1.42
CA GLU A 146 -6.81 1.24 -0.95
C GLU A 146 -7.74 1.24 0.29
N ASP A 147 -8.25 0.06 0.69
CA ASP A 147 -9.15 -0.07 1.85
C ASP A 147 -8.51 -0.98 2.93
N PHE A 148 -8.54 -2.31 2.73
CA PHE A 148 -8.07 -3.28 3.75
C PHE A 148 -6.92 -4.16 3.30
N MET A 149 -6.45 -4.07 2.06
CA MET A 149 -5.35 -4.90 1.51
C MET A 149 -5.67 -6.40 1.52
N ARG A 150 -6.95 -6.76 1.34
CA ARG A 150 -7.41 -8.16 1.35
C ARG A 150 -6.89 -8.95 0.15
N GLY A 151 -6.59 -8.26 -0.95
CA GLY A 151 -6.00 -8.88 -2.15
C GLY A 151 -4.66 -9.50 -1.89
N VAL A 152 -3.73 -8.77 -1.31
CA VAL A 152 -2.40 -9.31 -1.01
C VAL A 152 -2.46 -10.40 0.07
N GLU A 153 -3.33 -10.27 1.09
CA GLU A 153 -3.55 -11.34 2.07
C GLU A 153 -4.03 -12.63 1.40
N LYS A 154 -4.93 -12.51 0.42
CA LYS A 154 -5.41 -13.64 -0.37
C LYS A 154 -4.31 -14.23 -1.25
N ALA A 155 -3.49 -13.41 -1.90
CA ALA A 155 -2.34 -13.86 -2.69
C ALA A 155 -1.33 -14.66 -1.84
N ILE A 156 -1.08 -14.23 -0.59
CA ILE A 156 -0.27 -14.98 0.38
C ILE A 156 -0.93 -16.32 0.73
N ALA A 157 -2.23 -16.29 1.06
CA ALA A 157 -2.98 -17.50 1.44
C ALA A 157 -3.07 -18.55 0.30
N ASP A 158 -3.13 -18.09 -0.95
CA ASP A 158 -3.15 -18.94 -2.14
C ASP A 158 -1.75 -19.47 -2.54
N GLY A 159 -0.70 -19.04 -1.82
CA GLY A 159 0.68 -19.46 -2.09
C GLY A 159 1.28 -18.84 -3.34
N TRP A 160 0.72 -17.75 -3.85
CA TRP A 160 1.28 -17.02 -5.00
C TRP A 160 2.60 -16.34 -4.69
N VAL A 161 2.83 -16.07 -3.41
CA VAL A 161 4.00 -15.37 -2.86
C VAL A 161 4.65 -16.24 -1.80
N GLN A 162 5.98 -16.34 -1.82
CA GLN A 162 6.78 -17.10 -0.85
C GLN A 162 7.75 -16.18 -0.11
N LYS A 163 8.23 -16.64 1.04
CA LYS A 163 9.16 -15.88 1.90
C LYS A 163 10.47 -15.51 1.18
N GLU A 164 10.93 -16.35 0.28
CA GLU A 164 12.22 -16.22 -0.40
C GLU A 164 12.12 -15.39 -1.70
N ASP A 165 10.90 -15.07 -2.18
CA ASP A 165 10.69 -14.35 -3.43
C ASP A 165 11.22 -12.90 -3.36
N TRP A 166 11.56 -12.36 -4.52
CA TRP A 166 11.94 -10.96 -4.72
C TRP A 166 10.71 -10.18 -5.16
N ILE A 167 10.22 -9.31 -4.30
CA ILE A 167 8.88 -8.72 -4.46
C ILE A 167 8.97 -7.20 -4.51
N MET A 168 8.39 -6.63 -5.54
CA MET A 168 8.35 -5.20 -5.73
C MET A 168 6.94 -4.76 -6.14
N ASP A 169 6.44 -3.72 -5.48
CA ASP A 169 5.32 -2.93 -5.99
C ASP A 169 5.80 -1.70 -6.75
N THR A 170 4.89 -1.05 -7.45
CA THR A 170 5.21 0.11 -8.27
C THR A 170 4.44 1.35 -7.82
N GLU A 171 4.32 1.50 -6.52
CA GLU A 171 3.78 2.66 -5.82
C GLU A 171 4.48 3.97 -6.24
N PRO A 172 3.82 5.13 -6.07
CA PRO A 172 4.39 6.43 -6.47
C PRO A 172 5.54 6.85 -5.55
N THR A 173 6.75 6.44 -5.88
CA THR A 173 7.97 6.67 -5.09
C THR A 173 8.83 7.83 -5.58
N ASN A 174 8.40 8.54 -6.61
CA ASN A 174 9.20 9.56 -7.28
C ASN A 174 10.58 9.04 -7.76
N GLY A 175 10.63 7.77 -8.19
CA GLY A 175 11.86 7.11 -8.64
C GLY A 175 12.87 6.80 -7.54
N GLN A 176 12.48 6.86 -6.27
CA GLN A 176 13.30 6.40 -5.15
C GLN A 176 12.99 4.93 -4.83
N ILE A 177 13.96 4.22 -4.29
CA ILE A 177 13.74 2.86 -3.79
C ILE A 177 13.28 2.96 -2.33
N GLN A 178 12.08 2.50 -2.03
CA GLN A 178 11.53 2.56 -0.68
C GLN A 178 11.49 1.16 -0.08
N VAL A 179 12.22 0.98 1.02
CA VAL A 179 12.58 -0.33 1.59
C VAL A 179 12.09 -0.54 3.00
N ALA A 180 11.43 0.46 3.58
CA ALA A 180 10.99 0.42 4.96
C ALA A 180 9.62 1.09 5.12
N HIS A 181 8.82 0.60 6.07
CA HIS A 181 7.48 1.08 6.34
C HIS A 181 7.24 1.19 7.83
N LYS A 182 6.51 2.23 8.26
CA LYS A 182 6.02 2.30 9.63
C LYS A 182 4.96 1.22 9.88
N GLY A 183 4.96 0.63 11.06
CA GLY A 183 3.85 -0.21 11.50
C GLY A 183 2.56 0.61 11.64
N ARG A 184 1.42 -0.06 11.54
CA ARG A 184 0.10 0.54 11.70
C ARG A 184 -0.71 -0.30 12.67
N THR A 185 -1.10 0.29 13.81
CA THR A 185 -1.99 -0.38 14.77
C THR A 185 -3.21 0.50 15.02
N TRP A 186 -4.38 -0.06 14.78
CA TRP A 186 -5.65 0.60 15.02
C TRP A 186 -6.30 0.09 16.29
N PHE A 187 -6.79 1.03 17.10
CA PHE A 187 -7.55 0.73 18.32
C PHE A 187 -8.93 1.35 18.26
N GLU A 188 -9.90 0.65 18.79
CA GLU A 188 -11.17 1.20 19.24
C GLU A 188 -11.17 1.11 20.76
N ILE A 189 -11.19 2.26 21.43
CA ILE A 189 -11.11 2.38 22.88
C ILE A 189 -12.43 2.92 23.38
N THR A 190 -13.04 2.25 24.34
CA THR A 190 -14.31 2.64 24.91
C THR A 190 -14.18 2.85 26.42
N ILE A 191 -14.80 3.90 26.93
CA ILE A 191 -14.98 4.18 28.34
C ILE A 191 -16.47 4.12 28.66
N ASP A 192 -16.82 3.27 29.61
CA ASP A 192 -18.15 3.22 30.23
C ASP A 192 -18.15 3.99 31.54
N GLY A 193 -19.15 4.77 31.74
CA GLY A 193 -19.36 5.62 32.92
C GLY A 193 -20.74 5.43 33.57
N ILE A 194 -21.23 6.44 34.24
CA ILE A 194 -22.52 6.41 34.93
C ILE A 194 -23.25 7.74 34.69
N THR A 195 -24.47 7.69 34.16
CA THR A 195 -25.29 8.89 33.96
C THR A 195 -25.68 9.59 35.27
N ALA A 196 -25.73 10.90 35.21
CA ALA A 196 -26.28 11.73 36.26
C ALA A 196 -26.78 13.06 35.68
N HIS A 197 -27.57 13.81 36.48
CA HIS A 197 -27.93 15.17 36.11
C HIS A 197 -26.70 16.09 36.18
N ALA A 198 -26.50 16.96 35.22
CA ALA A 198 -25.32 17.81 35.12
C ALA A 198 -25.13 18.78 36.31
N SER A 199 -26.19 19.09 37.08
CA SER A 199 -26.08 19.88 38.31
C SER A 199 -25.55 19.08 39.50
N THR A 200 -25.49 17.75 39.42
CA THR A 200 -24.96 16.85 40.45
C THR A 200 -24.01 15.80 39.86
N PRO A 201 -22.93 16.24 39.12
CA PRO A 201 -22.10 15.33 38.32
C PRO A 201 -21.36 14.31 39.22
N TRP A 202 -21.11 14.60 40.48
CA TRP A 202 -20.50 13.66 41.44
C TRP A 202 -21.34 12.42 41.76
N LYS A 203 -22.60 12.35 41.30
CA LYS A 203 -23.46 11.16 41.38
C LYS A 203 -23.30 10.23 40.17
N GLY A 204 -22.59 10.67 39.15
CA GLY A 204 -22.27 9.91 37.97
C GLY A 204 -20.77 9.67 37.80
N ALA A 205 -20.39 9.13 36.65
CA ALA A 205 -19.00 8.97 36.25
C ALA A 205 -18.88 9.38 34.77
N ASP A 206 -18.16 10.46 34.51
CA ASP A 206 -18.11 11.12 33.19
C ASP A 206 -17.16 10.38 32.26
N ALA A 207 -17.72 9.64 31.29
CA ALA A 207 -16.97 8.90 30.28
C ALA A 207 -16.21 9.82 29.32
N ASN A 208 -16.74 11.02 29.01
CA ASN A 208 -16.02 11.96 28.11
C ASN A 208 -14.80 12.56 28.81
N ALA A 209 -14.92 12.93 30.08
CA ALA A 209 -13.79 13.42 30.86
C ALA A 209 -12.70 12.36 31.03
N ALA A 210 -13.09 11.10 31.25
CA ALA A 210 -12.13 9.98 31.31
C ALA A 210 -11.48 9.72 29.96
N MET A 211 -12.21 9.80 28.85
CA MET A 211 -11.65 9.65 27.50
C MET A 211 -10.65 10.76 27.17
N ALA A 212 -10.88 11.99 27.61
CA ALA A 212 -9.93 13.09 27.47
C ALA A 212 -8.58 12.78 28.14
N GLU A 213 -8.61 12.13 29.34
CA GLU A 213 -7.38 11.65 29.99
C GLU A 213 -6.70 10.52 29.21
N VAL A 214 -7.46 9.56 28.69
CA VAL A 214 -6.91 8.49 27.83
C VAL A 214 -6.18 9.09 26.62
N ILE A 215 -6.82 10.00 25.88
CA ILE A 215 -6.25 10.68 24.72
C ILE A 215 -4.97 11.42 25.10
N ARG A 216 -4.98 12.16 26.21
CA ARG A 216 -3.82 12.90 26.71
C ARG A 216 -2.64 11.98 27.02
N GLU A 217 -2.89 10.89 27.75
CA GLU A 217 -1.83 9.95 28.16
C GLU A 217 -1.24 9.18 26.98
N ILE A 218 -2.07 8.73 26.05
CA ILE A 218 -1.58 8.08 24.81
C ILE A 218 -0.68 9.04 24.04
N ARG A 219 -1.13 10.27 23.78
CA ARG A 219 -0.36 11.28 23.05
C ARG A 219 1.00 11.52 23.69
N LEU A 220 1.02 11.78 25.00
CA LEU A 220 2.26 12.02 25.74
C LEU A 220 3.19 10.80 25.74
N SER A 221 2.64 9.59 25.74
CA SER A 221 3.43 8.37 25.70
C SER A 221 4.08 8.17 24.32
N ILE A 222 3.34 8.41 23.25
CA ILE A 222 3.88 8.32 21.87
C ILE A 222 4.96 9.40 21.63
N GLU A 223 4.75 10.65 22.10
CA GLU A 223 5.71 11.75 21.97
C GLU A 223 7.05 11.48 22.68
N ARG A 224 7.08 10.61 23.69
CA ARG A 224 8.29 10.21 24.42
C ARG A 224 9.08 9.09 23.78
N LEU A 225 8.53 8.42 22.77
CA LEU A 225 9.22 7.34 22.06
C LEU A 225 10.41 7.91 21.28
N LYS A 226 11.48 7.12 21.21
CA LYS A 226 12.68 7.51 20.46
C LYS A 226 12.39 7.46 18.97
N PRO A 227 12.86 8.46 18.20
CA PRO A 227 12.86 8.39 16.75
C PRO A 227 13.70 7.20 16.25
N HIS A 228 13.29 6.64 15.11
CA HIS A 228 14.10 5.71 14.33
C HIS A 228 14.93 6.49 13.29
N GLU A 229 16.12 6.04 12.97
CA GLU A 229 17.03 6.74 12.05
C GLU A 229 16.41 6.96 10.67
N ASP A 230 15.86 5.90 10.07
CA ASP A 230 15.25 5.98 8.73
C ASP A 230 13.77 6.41 8.77
N LEU A 231 12.98 5.84 9.69
CA LEU A 231 11.52 6.00 9.73
C LEU A 231 11.03 7.22 10.53
N GLY A 232 11.93 7.94 11.21
CA GLY A 232 11.59 9.11 12.01
C GLY A 232 10.80 8.77 13.29
N ILE A 233 9.72 9.50 13.58
CA ILE A 233 8.95 9.38 14.83
C ILE A 233 7.73 8.46 14.68
N SER A 234 7.33 7.79 15.78
CA SER A 234 5.99 7.21 15.91
C SER A 234 4.96 8.33 16.05
N THR A 235 3.76 8.11 15.50
CA THR A 235 2.68 9.10 15.55
C THR A 235 1.37 8.47 16.01
N VAL A 236 0.44 9.30 16.51
CA VAL A 236 -0.92 8.89 16.85
C VAL A 236 -1.92 9.90 16.32
N THR A 237 -3.00 9.40 15.72
CA THR A 237 -4.16 10.18 15.29
C THR A 237 -5.41 9.64 15.95
N PHE A 238 -6.21 10.52 16.55
CA PHE A 238 -7.53 10.20 17.07
C PHE A 238 -8.54 10.59 16.00
N GLY A 239 -8.83 9.63 15.10
CA GLY A 239 -9.56 9.91 13.85
C GLY A 239 -11.05 10.19 14.05
N GLN A 240 -11.63 9.58 15.09
CA GLN A 240 -13.04 9.74 15.41
C GLN A 240 -13.24 9.63 16.91
N ILE A 241 -14.15 10.41 17.47
CA ILE A 241 -14.61 10.32 18.85
C ILE A 241 -16.12 10.47 18.91
N GLN A 242 -16.78 9.64 19.73
CA GLN A 242 -18.22 9.69 19.92
C GLN A 242 -18.56 9.46 21.39
N GLY A 243 -19.29 10.38 22.02
CA GLY A 243 -19.69 10.24 23.41
C GLY A 243 -20.71 11.27 23.87
N GLY A 244 -21.55 10.86 24.81
CA GLY A 244 -22.59 11.70 25.42
C GLY A 244 -23.86 11.85 24.58
N TYR A 245 -24.87 12.46 25.19
CA TYR A 245 -26.21 12.61 24.61
C TYR A 245 -26.66 14.07 24.52
N ARG A 246 -26.59 14.79 25.66
CA ARG A 246 -27.05 16.17 25.82
C ARG A 246 -26.20 16.89 26.89
N PRO A 247 -26.08 18.25 26.81
CA PRO A 247 -25.22 19.00 27.72
C PRO A 247 -25.61 18.91 29.22
N TYR A 248 -26.84 18.51 29.49
CA TYR A 248 -27.38 18.41 30.87
C TYR A 248 -27.36 16.98 31.44
N VAL A 249 -26.66 16.02 30.76
CA VAL A 249 -26.53 14.63 31.22
C VAL A 249 -25.05 14.28 31.29
N VAL A 250 -24.56 13.77 32.42
CA VAL A 250 -23.23 13.20 32.54
C VAL A 250 -23.13 12.00 31.59
N PRO A 251 -22.18 11.96 30.65
CA PRO A 251 -22.10 10.88 29.68
C PRO A 251 -21.60 9.58 30.32
N ASP A 252 -22.30 8.50 30.04
CA ASP A 252 -21.97 7.14 30.49
C ASP A 252 -21.27 6.28 29.44
N HIS A 253 -20.97 6.85 28.27
CA HIS A 253 -20.29 6.14 27.21
C HIS A 253 -19.50 7.09 26.30
N CYS A 254 -18.25 6.71 25.98
CA CYS A 254 -17.42 7.42 25.03
C CYS A 254 -16.49 6.43 24.29
N THR A 255 -16.47 6.48 22.98
CA THR A 255 -15.57 5.68 22.13
C THR A 255 -14.68 6.57 21.29
N VAL A 256 -13.40 6.19 21.14
CA VAL A 256 -12.44 6.82 20.24
C VAL A 256 -11.80 5.78 19.33
N TRP A 257 -11.64 6.12 18.03
CA TRP A 257 -10.89 5.32 17.07
C TRP A 257 -9.53 5.96 16.84
N VAL A 258 -8.48 5.14 16.96
CA VAL A 258 -7.09 5.59 17.02
C VAL A 258 -6.27 4.90 15.96
N ASP A 259 -5.50 5.67 15.19
CA ASP A 259 -4.45 5.18 14.27
C ASP A 259 -3.08 5.49 14.89
N MET A 260 -2.29 4.46 15.19
CA MET A 260 -0.90 4.58 15.60
C MET A 260 0.02 4.14 14.48
N ARG A 261 0.98 5.01 14.09
CA ARG A 261 2.07 4.68 13.17
C ARG A 261 3.34 4.48 13.98
N LEU A 262 3.82 3.24 13.98
CA LEU A 262 4.87 2.81 14.89
C LEU A 262 6.21 2.63 14.17
N VAL A 263 7.29 3.04 14.80
CA VAL A 263 8.65 2.79 14.30
C VAL A 263 9.42 1.90 15.28
N PRO A 264 10.39 1.10 14.81
CA PRO A 264 11.21 0.26 15.68
C PRO A 264 11.84 1.05 16.85
N PRO A 265 11.97 0.44 18.02
CA PRO A 265 11.59 -0.91 18.41
C PRO A 265 10.13 -1.03 18.84
N THR A 266 9.31 0.04 18.71
CA THR A 266 7.92 0.07 19.20
C THR A 266 7.04 -0.76 18.26
N ASN A 267 6.41 -1.79 18.80
CA ASN A 267 5.51 -2.69 18.11
C ASN A 267 4.10 -2.64 18.70
N THR A 268 3.15 -3.39 18.13
CA THR A 268 1.76 -3.47 18.58
C THR A 268 1.62 -3.84 20.05
N LYS A 269 2.44 -4.75 20.59
CA LYS A 269 2.40 -5.10 22.03
C LYS A 269 2.78 -3.93 22.94
N MET A 270 3.77 -3.14 22.53
CA MET A 270 4.16 -1.93 23.27
C MET A 270 3.08 -0.85 23.16
N ALA A 271 2.46 -0.69 21.98
CA ALA A 271 1.33 0.23 21.80
C ALA A 271 0.11 -0.19 22.64
N GLU A 272 -0.17 -1.49 22.69
CA GLU A 272 -1.23 -2.07 23.55
C GLU A 272 -0.98 -1.75 25.02
N GLU A 273 0.26 -1.85 25.48
CA GLU A 273 0.60 -1.49 26.88
C GLU A 273 0.41 0.01 27.13
N ILE A 274 0.75 0.88 26.17
CA ILE A 274 0.47 2.32 26.27
C ILE A 274 -1.04 2.56 26.44
N VAL A 275 -1.89 1.89 25.68
CA VAL A 275 -3.35 2.01 25.76
C VAL A 275 -3.85 1.51 27.14
N LYS A 276 -3.38 0.35 27.60
CA LYS A 276 -3.73 -0.19 28.93
C LYS A 276 -3.39 0.78 30.06
N GLN A 277 -2.17 1.35 30.02
CA GLN A 277 -1.73 2.31 31.04
C GLN A 277 -2.55 3.61 31.00
N ALA A 278 -2.91 4.08 29.80
CA ALA A 278 -3.76 5.27 29.66
C ALA A 278 -5.17 5.03 30.23
N ILE A 279 -5.79 3.89 29.94
CA ILE A 279 -7.09 3.48 30.50
C ILE A 279 -7.01 3.38 32.02
N TYR A 280 -6.01 2.66 32.54
CA TYR A 280 -5.81 2.52 33.98
C TYR A 280 -5.72 3.88 34.67
N LYS A 281 -4.95 4.82 34.10
CA LYS A 281 -4.80 6.15 34.68
C LYS A 281 -6.09 6.96 34.66
N ALA A 282 -6.88 6.86 33.61
CA ALA A 282 -8.20 7.48 33.51
C ALA A 282 -9.17 6.92 34.60
N GLU A 283 -9.17 5.59 34.82
CA GLU A 283 -9.94 4.94 35.86
C GLU A 283 -9.53 5.39 37.28
N GLN A 284 -8.26 5.70 37.51
CA GLN A 284 -7.79 6.26 38.79
C GLN A 284 -8.15 7.73 38.95
N THR A 285 -8.29 8.47 37.85
CA THR A 285 -8.59 9.92 37.87
C THR A 285 -10.10 10.18 38.00
N ILE A 286 -10.93 9.39 37.30
CA ILE A 286 -12.40 9.53 37.31
C ILE A 286 -13.00 8.27 37.91
N ALA A 287 -13.43 8.40 39.17
CA ALA A 287 -14.01 7.27 39.88
C ALA A 287 -15.31 6.77 39.23
N GLY A 288 -15.48 5.46 39.12
CA GLY A 288 -16.69 4.82 38.62
C GLY A 288 -16.69 4.57 37.11
N VAL A 289 -15.67 5.00 36.35
CA VAL A 289 -15.53 4.62 34.93
C VAL A 289 -14.82 3.27 34.78
N LYS A 290 -15.09 2.60 33.66
CA LYS A 290 -14.38 1.40 33.21
C LYS A 290 -14.00 1.53 31.74
N GLY A 291 -12.74 1.20 31.41
CA GLY A 291 -12.24 1.26 30.07
C GLY A 291 -11.95 -0.12 29.49
N HIS A 292 -12.20 -0.27 28.20
CA HIS A 292 -11.80 -1.44 27.43
C HIS A 292 -11.40 -1.03 26.01
N TYR A 293 -10.72 -1.90 25.29
CA TYR A 293 -10.28 -1.64 23.94
C TYR A 293 -10.31 -2.92 23.11
N LYS A 294 -10.31 -2.75 21.81
CA LYS A 294 -10.01 -3.82 20.84
C LYS A 294 -9.02 -3.30 19.81
N ILE A 295 -8.14 -4.17 19.32
CA ILE A 295 -7.29 -3.93 18.16
C ILE A 295 -8.10 -4.25 16.93
N THR A 296 -8.30 -3.28 16.06
CA THR A 296 -9.09 -3.41 14.81
C THR A 296 -8.22 -3.53 13.56
N GLY A 297 -6.91 -3.31 13.70
CA GLY A 297 -5.93 -3.49 12.63
C GLY A 297 -4.53 -3.60 13.21
N ASP A 298 -3.74 -4.53 12.70
CA ASP A 298 -2.35 -4.75 13.10
C ASP A 298 -1.49 -5.03 11.88
N ARG A 299 -0.53 -4.15 11.64
CA ARG A 299 0.47 -4.25 10.60
C ARG A 299 1.84 -3.93 11.20
N PRO A 300 2.77 -4.88 11.22
CA PRO A 300 4.10 -4.64 11.78
C PRO A 300 4.89 -3.65 10.92
N TYR A 301 5.83 -2.94 11.52
CA TYR A 301 6.80 -2.16 10.76
C TYR A 301 7.71 -3.07 9.92
N VAL A 302 8.24 -2.52 8.84
CA VAL A 302 9.25 -3.17 7.99
C VAL A 302 10.52 -2.35 8.02
N GLU A 303 11.62 -2.99 8.45
CA GLU A 303 12.94 -2.38 8.46
C GLU A 303 13.69 -2.70 7.17
N LYS A 304 14.56 -1.79 6.75
CA LYS A 304 15.51 -1.99 5.65
C LYS A 304 16.41 -3.18 5.94
N ASP A 305 16.64 -4.01 4.94
CA ASP A 305 17.71 -5.01 4.94
C ASP A 305 18.80 -4.60 3.94
N GLU A 306 19.93 -4.16 4.45
CA GLU A 306 21.06 -3.74 3.61
C GLU A 306 21.68 -4.90 2.79
N ASN A 307 21.42 -6.14 3.17
CA ASN A 307 21.89 -7.33 2.48
C ASN A 307 20.86 -7.89 1.47
N SER A 308 19.74 -7.21 1.27
CA SER A 308 18.71 -7.64 0.30
C SER A 308 19.29 -7.71 -1.10
N TYR A 309 19.24 -8.90 -1.70
CA TYR A 309 19.68 -9.11 -3.07
C TYR A 309 18.87 -8.25 -4.06
N LEU A 310 17.54 -8.18 -3.87
CA LEU A 310 16.68 -7.34 -4.70
C LEU A 310 17.08 -5.87 -4.61
N LEU A 311 17.38 -5.35 -3.41
CA LEU A 311 17.79 -3.95 -3.22
C LEU A 311 19.05 -3.62 -4.05
N HIS A 312 20.06 -4.48 -3.99
CA HIS A 312 21.30 -4.26 -4.74
C HIS A 312 21.05 -4.28 -6.25
N GLN A 313 20.27 -5.24 -6.75
CA GLN A 313 19.98 -5.36 -8.19
C GLN A 313 19.11 -4.21 -8.68
N LEU A 314 18.07 -3.82 -7.92
CA LEU A 314 17.20 -2.71 -8.29
C LEU A 314 17.98 -1.39 -8.31
N LYS A 315 18.81 -1.13 -7.29
CA LYS A 315 19.65 0.07 -7.25
C LYS A 315 20.60 0.12 -8.45
N GLN A 316 21.30 -0.96 -8.74
CA GLN A 316 22.17 -1.03 -9.91
C GLN A 316 21.40 -0.77 -11.21
N CYS A 317 20.24 -1.40 -11.41
CA CYS A 317 19.43 -1.20 -12.60
C CYS A 317 18.94 0.24 -12.73
N ALA A 318 18.51 0.85 -11.64
CA ALA A 318 18.03 2.23 -11.62
C ALA A 318 19.17 3.21 -11.92
N ASP A 319 20.32 3.08 -11.26
CA ASP A 319 21.50 3.92 -11.48
C ASP A 319 22.00 3.84 -12.94
N GLU A 320 22.06 2.63 -13.53
CA GLU A 320 22.47 2.46 -14.92
C GLU A 320 21.47 3.03 -15.94
N VAL A 321 20.17 3.05 -15.62
CA VAL A 321 19.15 3.61 -16.49
C VAL A 321 19.09 5.13 -16.40
N THR A 322 19.24 5.69 -15.20
CA THR A 322 19.13 7.13 -14.96
C THR A 322 20.45 7.86 -15.15
N GLY A 323 21.58 7.18 -14.93
CA GLY A 323 22.91 7.80 -14.83
C GLY A 323 23.14 8.54 -13.52
N GLU A 324 22.25 8.35 -12.52
CA GLU A 324 22.27 9.05 -11.23
C GLU A 324 22.32 8.05 -10.08
N ASP A 325 22.75 8.49 -8.90
CA ASP A 325 22.70 7.70 -7.66
C ASP A 325 21.27 7.65 -7.12
N THR A 326 20.56 6.57 -7.35
CA THR A 326 19.17 6.38 -6.93
C THR A 326 19.07 6.36 -5.42
N LYS A 327 18.25 7.25 -4.86
CA LYS A 327 18.06 7.38 -3.42
C LYS A 327 17.27 6.18 -2.87
N ILE A 328 17.70 5.73 -1.70
CA ILE A 328 16.98 4.76 -0.87
C ILE A 328 16.27 5.53 0.23
N SER A 329 14.99 5.28 0.41
CA SER A 329 14.14 5.95 1.39
C SER A 329 13.09 5.00 1.99
N PHE A 330 12.10 5.55 2.65
CA PHE A 330 10.98 4.78 3.22
C PHE A 330 9.64 5.26 2.64
N PHE A 331 8.66 4.36 2.64
CA PHE A 331 7.29 4.70 2.28
C PHE A 331 6.52 5.18 3.52
N PRO A 332 5.88 6.36 3.49
CA PRO A 332 5.20 6.91 4.67
C PRO A 332 3.89 6.18 5.00
N GLY A 333 3.29 5.53 4.01
CA GLY A 333 2.09 4.68 4.13
C GLY A 333 2.41 3.21 4.42
N TYR A 334 1.52 2.33 4.02
CA TYR A 334 1.66 0.87 4.11
C TYR A 334 1.17 0.30 2.78
N THR A 335 1.91 -0.61 2.18
CA THR A 335 1.67 -1.14 0.84
C THR A 335 1.52 -2.65 0.84
N ASP A 336 1.14 -3.23 -0.30
CA ASP A 336 1.08 -4.69 -0.48
C ASP A 336 2.42 -5.37 -0.16
N THR A 337 3.54 -4.78 -0.56
CA THR A 337 4.88 -5.32 -0.22
C THR A 337 5.15 -5.30 1.28
N ALA A 338 4.66 -4.29 2.00
CA ALA A 338 4.78 -4.23 3.45
C ALA A 338 3.94 -5.32 4.15
N VAL A 339 2.74 -5.64 3.63
CA VAL A 339 1.93 -6.77 4.14
C VAL A 339 2.67 -8.08 3.97
N ILE A 340 3.27 -8.33 2.80
CA ILE A 340 4.05 -9.55 2.54
C ILE A 340 5.26 -9.63 3.48
N ALA A 341 6.04 -8.54 3.56
CA ALA A 341 7.22 -8.47 4.43
C ALA A 341 6.86 -8.76 5.90
N GLY A 342 5.79 -8.13 6.39
CA GLY A 342 5.33 -8.30 7.77
C GLY A 342 4.76 -9.68 8.06
N THR A 343 4.03 -10.27 7.10
CA THR A 343 3.35 -11.57 7.28
C THR A 343 4.32 -12.73 7.15
N LEU A 344 5.17 -12.72 6.12
CA LEU A 344 6.08 -13.83 5.81
C LEU A 344 7.49 -13.64 6.39
N GLY A 345 7.83 -12.44 6.88
CA GLY A 345 9.19 -12.10 7.26
C GLY A 345 10.14 -12.04 6.05
N ASN A 346 9.60 -11.69 4.86
CA ASN A 346 10.38 -11.54 3.65
C ASN A 346 11.18 -10.22 3.70
N ARG A 347 12.50 -10.29 3.50
CA ARG A 347 13.42 -9.14 3.51
C ARG A 347 13.70 -8.56 2.12
N ASN A 348 13.14 -9.16 1.07
CA ASN A 348 13.25 -8.72 -0.31
C ASN A 348 11.92 -8.15 -0.81
N CYS A 349 11.33 -7.22 -0.05
CA CYS A 349 10.11 -6.51 -0.37
C CYS A 349 10.42 -5.01 -0.42
N MET A 350 10.05 -4.32 -1.52
CA MET A 350 10.29 -2.89 -1.67
C MET A 350 9.39 -2.26 -2.73
N SER A 351 9.36 -0.93 -2.76
CA SER A 351 8.58 -0.14 -3.71
C SER A 351 9.50 0.68 -4.61
N TYR A 352 9.17 0.72 -5.91
CA TYR A 352 9.80 1.60 -6.88
C TYR A 352 8.87 1.86 -8.05
N GLY A 353 8.38 3.08 -8.21
CA GLY A 353 7.46 3.43 -9.28
C GLY A 353 7.51 4.88 -9.71
N PRO A 354 6.68 5.22 -10.72
CA PRO A 354 6.57 6.56 -11.27
C PRO A 354 5.64 7.41 -10.40
N GLY A 355 5.73 8.74 -10.55
CA GLY A 355 4.86 9.68 -9.87
C GLY A 355 5.28 9.99 -8.43
N ASN A 356 4.63 10.99 -7.87
CA ASN A 356 4.88 11.48 -6.51
C ASN A 356 3.64 11.26 -5.65
N LEU A 357 3.78 10.55 -4.54
CA LEU A 357 2.71 10.24 -3.58
C LEU A 357 1.93 11.48 -3.10
N GLU A 358 2.56 12.66 -3.09
CA GLU A 358 1.86 13.90 -2.73
C GLU A 358 0.72 14.28 -3.68
N LEU A 359 0.69 13.70 -4.89
CA LEU A 359 -0.36 13.90 -5.89
C LEU A 359 -1.50 12.89 -5.76
N ALA A 360 -1.26 11.78 -5.07
CA ALA A 360 -2.25 10.73 -4.87
C ALA A 360 -3.47 11.23 -4.09
N HIS A 361 -4.64 10.64 -4.38
CA HIS A 361 -5.93 10.89 -3.70
C HIS A 361 -6.48 12.32 -3.84
N LYS A 362 -5.85 13.18 -4.64
CA LYS A 362 -6.26 14.57 -4.88
C LYS A 362 -7.02 14.72 -6.21
N PRO A 363 -7.86 15.75 -6.37
CA PRO A 363 -8.34 16.12 -7.69
C PRO A 363 -7.17 16.55 -8.59
N ASP A 364 -7.37 16.41 -9.90
CA ASP A 364 -6.33 16.66 -10.91
C ASP A 364 -5.03 15.87 -10.69
N GLU A 365 -5.14 14.67 -10.14
CA GLU A 365 -4.04 13.70 -10.03
C GLU A 365 -3.38 13.49 -11.39
N TRP A 366 -2.05 13.41 -11.42
CA TRP A 366 -1.28 13.23 -12.65
C TRP A 366 0.04 12.50 -12.40
N VAL A 367 0.60 11.97 -13.48
CA VAL A 367 1.95 11.40 -13.53
C VAL A 367 2.73 12.01 -14.70
N ALA A 368 4.03 12.27 -14.51
CA ALA A 368 4.89 12.71 -15.60
C ALA A 368 5.19 11.55 -16.57
N ILE A 369 5.15 11.83 -17.88
CA ILE A 369 5.47 10.84 -18.91
C ILE A 369 6.93 10.38 -18.79
N GLU A 370 7.84 11.28 -18.41
CA GLU A 370 9.25 10.95 -18.18
C GLU A 370 9.44 9.96 -17.03
N ASP A 371 8.61 10.04 -15.98
CA ASP A 371 8.64 9.11 -14.85
C ASP A 371 8.18 7.71 -15.28
N ILE A 372 7.13 7.63 -16.11
CA ILE A 372 6.66 6.36 -16.69
C ILE A 372 7.79 5.73 -17.52
N VAL A 373 8.40 6.50 -18.41
CA VAL A 373 9.48 6.02 -19.30
C VAL A 373 10.69 5.55 -18.49
N ARG A 374 11.07 6.29 -17.46
CA ARG A 374 12.14 5.90 -16.53
C ARG A 374 11.82 4.58 -15.83
N CYS A 375 10.66 4.50 -15.20
CA CYS A 375 10.22 3.31 -14.47
C CYS A 375 10.15 2.10 -15.40
N GLU A 376 9.50 2.21 -16.55
CA GLU A 376 9.40 1.11 -17.53
C GLU A 376 10.78 0.54 -17.90
N LYS A 377 11.77 1.41 -18.16
CA LYS A 377 13.13 0.97 -18.48
C LYS A 377 13.80 0.24 -17.33
N VAL A 378 13.64 0.75 -16.11
CA VAL A 378 14.19 0.12 -14.90
C VAL A 378 13.58 -1.26 -14.69
N LEU A 379 12.23 -1.37 -14.77
CA LEU A 379 11.54 -2.65 -14.56
C LEU A 379 11.92 -3.69 -15.61
N LYS A 380 12.02 -3.31 -16.88
CA LYS A 380 12.47 -4.20 -17.96
C LYS A 380 13.89 -4.73 -17.72
N LYS A 381 14.78 -3.85 -17.30
CA LYS A 381 16.16 -4.23 -16.96
C LYS A 381 16.19 -5.13 -15.73
N LEU A 382 15.47 -4.76 -14.68
CA LEU A 382 15.38 -5.55 -13.45
C LEU A 382 14.80 -6.94 -13.73
N ALA A 383 13.71 -7.05 -14.50
CA ALA A 383 13.11 -8.33 -14.84
C ALA A 383 14.12 -9.26 -15.51
N ARG A 384 14.89 -8.78 -16.50
CA ARG A 384 15.94 -9.57 -17.16
C ARG A 384 17.03 -9.99 -16.18
N THR A 385 17.50 -9.07 -15.34
CA THR A 385 18.56 -9.33 -14.36
C THR A 385 18.11 -10.39 -13.33
N MET A 386 16.93 -10.23 -12.76
CA MET A 386 16.42 -11.10 -11.71
C MET A 386 16.01 -12.48 -12.24
N THR A 387 15.52 -12.57 -13.46
CA THR A 387 15.17 -13.85 -14.08
C THR A 387 16.36 -14.57 -14.67
N GLY A 388 17.55 -13.95 -14.65
CA GLY A 388 18.81 -14.58 -15.12
C GLY A 388 18.80 -14.86 -16.62
N GLN A 389 18.13 -14.00 -17.42
CA GLN A 389 18.22 -14.08 -18.88
C GLN A 389 19.67 -13.85 -19.30
N GLN A 390 20.32 -14.90 -19.77
CA GLN A 390 21.59 -14.77 -20.44
C GLN A 390 21.31 -14.35 -21.89
N SER A 391 21.91 -13.24 -22.31
CA SER A 391 22.13 -13.00 -23.74
C SER A 391 23.15 -14.03 -24.23
N GLU A 392 22.77 -14.86 -25.20
CA GLU A 392 23.71 -15.66 -25.98
C GLU A 392 24.77 -14.77 -26.61
#